data_cbaf8c2b447e7d4457094e2669a8b32a
#
_entry.id   cbaf8c2b447e7d4457094e2669a8b32a
#
_cell.length_a   1.000
_cell.length_b   1.000
_cell.length_c   1.000
_cell.angle_alpha   90.00
_cell.angle_beta   90.00
_cell.angle_gamma   90.00
#
_symmetry.space_group_name_H-M   'P 1'
#
loop_
_entity.id
_entity.type
_entity.pdbx_description
1 polymer ?
#
loop_
_entity_poly.entity_id
_entity_poly.type
_entity_poly.pdbx_seq_one_letter_code
_entity_poly.pdbx_strand_id
1 'polypeptide(L)'
;MTTIYLKPHKEESLKRYHPWVFSGAIARVVLDAKHQGDAPEEGEVVCVRSAANEVLGVGHWQIGSIAVRILEFGAEELPKDFWQARIRAAYQVREALGLTKQPNPYPSQKGRENDTFRLVHGEGDWLPGLIVDVYADTAVVQAHSVGMHICRKEIAEAIVVEVPQVENVYYKSDDTLPFKAPIEGEKTGWLILSDRSDSSEKEYWSSEDGLSFRIDWLRGQKTGFFVDQRENRALVERYAKGKDVLNMFCYTGGFSLYALRGGAKTVDSVDVSQKAIDLVNINVAKNFPKATNHTAVAADAFEYLSKQKAEGRTFDLIILDPPAFAKHRDAVKNALRGYQRINAKAIEMIRKGGLLFTFSCSQAVDKEAFRLAVFSAAAQVGRKVRILHQLHQPQDHPINIYHPEGEYLKGLVLYVE
;
A
#
# COMPACT_ATOMS: atom_id res chain seq x y z
N MET A 1 5.71 3.70 34.76
CA MET A 1 5.89 3.41 33.31
C MET A 1 7.39 3.24 33.03
N THR A 2 7.73 2.26 32.22
CA THR A 2 9.10 2.03 31.76
C THR A 2 9.63 3.23 30.97
N THR A 3 10.88 3.63 31.23
CA THR A 3 11.48 4.82 30.64
C THR A 3 12.77 4.45 29.90
N ILE A 4 12.88 4.91 28.65
CA ILE A 4 14.01 4.73 27.76
C ILE A 4 14.82 6.01 27.70
N TYR A 5 16.09 5.96 28.11
CA TYR A 5 16.99 7.10 28.03
C TYR A 5 17.90 6.98 26.81
N LEU A 6 17.97 8.05 26.03
CA LEU A 6 18.83 8.10 24.86
C LEU A 6 20.28 8.49 25.23
N LYS A 7 21.23 8.11 24.41
CA LYS A 7 22.61 8.60 24.44
C LYS A 7 22.63 10.09 24.11
N PRO A 8 23.62 10.86 24.63
CA PRO A 8 23.78 12.26 24.25
C PRO A 8 23.80 12.45 22.73
N HIS A 9 23.13 13.48 22.26
CA HIS A 9 23.00 13.85 20.85
C HIS A 9 22.25 12.83 19.96
N LYS A 10 21.54 11.84 20.54
CA LYS A 10 20.67 10.92 19.80
C LYS A 10 19.19 11.32 19.82
N GLU A 11 18.84 12.36 20.57
CA GLU A 11 17.52 12.96 20.64
C GLU A 11 17.18 13.83 19.42
N GLU A 12 18.15 14.22 18.61
CA GLU A 12 17.96 15.17 17.50
C GLU A 12 16.96 14.71 16.45
N SER A 13 16.88 13.40 16.15
CA SER A 13 15.89 12.85 15.23
C SER A 13 14.48 12.99 15.77
N LEU A 14 14.27 12.72 17.06
CA LEU A 14 12.96 12.84 17.70
C LEU A 14 12.53 14.32 17.83
N LYS A 15 13.46 15.24 18.14
CA LYS A 15 13.22 16.69 18.14
C LYS A 15 12.79 17.22 16.77
N ARG A 16 13.13 16.49 15.70
CA ARG A 16 12.68 16.74 14.32
C ARG A 16 11.50 15.86 13.93
N TYR A 17 10.77 15.29 14.88
CA TYR A 17 9.57 14.48 14.69
C TYR A 17 9.77 13.17 13.89
N HIS A 18 11.01 12.64 13.81
CA HIS A 18 11.20 11.31 13.24
C HIS A 18 10.63 10.25 14.21
N PRO A 19 9.70 9.37 13.76
CA PRO A 19 8.92 8.55 14.69
C PRO A 19 9.65 7.31 15.22
N TRP A 20 10.89 7.05 14.81
CA TRP A 20 11.62 5.85 15.21
C TRP A 20 12.80 6.14 16.14
N VAL A 21 12.89 5.37 17.22
CA VAL A 21 14.10 5.26 18.06
C VAL A 21 14.82 3.99 17.68
N PHE A 22 16.05 4.12 17.20
CA PHE A 22 16.88 2.98 16.87
C PHE A 22 17.55 2.42 18.13
N SER A 23 17.71 1.09 18.23
CA SER A 23 18.31 0.41 19.38
C SER A 23 19.72 0.95 19.72
N GLY A 24 20.52 1.31 18.71
CA GLY A 24 21.83 1.93 18.89
C GLY A 24 21.82 3.31 19.55
N ALA A 25 20.68 4.00 19.62
CA ALA A 25 20.51 5.29 20.26
C ALA A 25 20.27 5.19 21.77
N ILE A 26 19.89 4.02 22.30
CA ILE A 26 19.52 3.80 23.69
C ILE A 26 20.78 3.73 24.57
N ALA A 27 20.79 4.52 25.65
CA ALA A 27 21.81 4.48 26.68
C ALA A 27 21.47 3.50 27.80
N ARG A 28 20.23 3.57 28.30
CA ARG A 28 19.73 2.72 29.38
C ARG A 28 18.21 2.63 29.36
N VAL A 29 17.70 1.57 29.98
CA VAL A 29 16.28 1.34 30.24
C VAL A 29 16.07 1.35 31.74
N VAL A 30 15.04 2.06 32.20
CA VAL A 30 14.59 2.05 33.60
C VAL A 30 13.19 1.45 33.60
N LEU A 31 13.09 0.24 34.08
CA LEU A 31 11.84 -0.51 34.14
C LEU A 31 10.87 0.09 35.18
N ASP A 32 9.58 -0.01 34.90
CA ASP A 32 8.56 0.29 35.92
C ASP A 32 8.75 -0.57 37.15
N ALA A 33 8.46 -0.04 38.33
CA ALA A 33 8.62 -0.75 39.59
C ALA A 33 7.76 -2.02 39.71
N LYS A 34 6.74 -2.15 38.89
CA LYS A 34 5.87 -3.35 38.82
C LYS A 34 6.30 -4.37 37.79
N HIS A 35 7.33 -4.03 36.97
CA HIS A 35 7.82 -4.92 35.91
C HIS A 35 8.54 -6.13 36.51
N GLN A 36 8.25 -7.34 36.01
CA GLN A 36 8.83 -8.58 36.55
C GLN A 36 10.02 -9.10 35.73
N GLY A 37 10.30 -8.54 34.55
CA GLY A 37 11.38 -8.95 33.67
C GLY A 37 12.61 -8.06 33.73
N ASP A 38 13.65 -8.41 32.97
CA ASP A 38 14.91 -7.65 32.85
C ASP A 38 14.90 -6.65 31.68
N ALA A 39 13.84 -6.65 30.85
CA ALA A 39 13.65 -5.77 29.69
C ALA A 39 12.17 -5.46 29.49
N PRO A 40 11.80 -4.37 28.78
CA PRO A 40 10.39 -4.08 28.44
C PRO A 40 9.76 -5.21 27.64
N GLU A 41 8.49 -5.43 27.82
CA GLU A 41 7.75 -6.40 27.03
C GLU A 41 7.52 -5.88 25.60
N GLU A 42 7.45 -6.82 24.65
CA GLU A 42 7.12 -6.46 23.26
C GLU A 42 5.75 -5.77 23.19
N GLY A 43 5.71 -4.58 22.60
CA GLY A 43 4.49 -3.78 22.51
C GLY A 43 4.19 -2.92 23.73
N GLU A 44 4.99 -3.00 24.80
CA GLU A 44 4.83 -2.15 26.00
C GLU A 44 4.90 -0.67 25.62
N VAL A 45 4.00 0.13 26.22
CA VAL A 45 4.04 1.59 26.11
C VAL A 45 5.15 2.13 27.02
N VAL A 46 6.13 2.82 26.42
CA VAL A 46 7.30 3.34 27.11
C VAL A 46 7.46 4.85 26.90
N CYS A 47 7.96 5.56 27.92
CA CYS A 47 8.35 6.96 27.81
C CYS A 47 9.81 7.04 27.30
N VAL A 48 10.08 7.96 26.38
CA VAL A 48 11.44 8.22 25.87
C VAL A 48 11.93 9.56 26.34
N ARG A 49 13.14 9.59 26.92
CA ARG A 49 13.80 10.79 27.44
C ARG A 49 15.19 10.99 26.87
N SER A 50 15.62 12.23 26.77
CA SER A 50 16.98 12.59 26.41
C SER A 50 17.98 12.24 27.53
N ALA A 51 19.27 12.33 27.25
CA ALA A 51 20.32 12.20 28.26
C ALA A 51 20.20 13.25 29.38
N ALA A 52 19.61 14.42 29.09
CA ALA A 52 19.35 15.51 30.06
C ALA A 52 17.99 15.36 30.76
N ASN A 53 17.31 14.19 30.64
CA ASN A 53 16.02 13.91 31.25
C ASN A 53 14.84 14.71 30.66
N GLU A 54 14.98 15.32 29.48
CA GLU A 54 13.90 15.97 28.77
C GLU A 54 12.94 14.90 28.19
N VAL A 55 11.64 15.09 28.31
CA VAL A 55 10.63 14.21 27.70
C VAL A 55 10.61 14.41 26.20
N LEU A 56 10.80 13.33 25.44
CA LEU A 56 10.81 13.36 23.97
C LEU A 56 9.52 12.79 23.39
N GLY A 57 8.88 11.85 24.09
CA GLY A 57 7.61 11.26 23.67
C GLY A 57 7.33 9.91 24.28
N VAL A 58 6.21 9.34 23.92
CA VAL A 58 5.72 8.02 24.33
C VAL A 58 5.43 7.16 23.10
N GLY A 59 5.69 5.86 23.18
CA GLY A 59 5.49 4.94 22.07
C GLY A 59 5.60 3.47 22.45
N HIS A 60 5.50 2.61 21.45
CA HIS A 60 5.57 1.16 21.64
C HIS A 60 7.01 0.66 21.55
N TRP A 61 7.43 -0.10 22.57
CA TRP A 61 8.67 -0.85 22.55
C TRP A 61 8.60 -2.05 21.60
N GLN A 62 9.72 -2.33 20.93
CA GLN A 62 9.86 -3.52 20.07
C GLN A 62 11.29 -4.02 20.05
N ILE A 63 11.47 -5.34 20.08
CA ILE A 63 12.79 -5.97 19.92
C ILE A 63 13.23 -5.86 18.47
N GLY A 64 14.37 -5.24 18.20
CA GLY A 64 14.89 -5.09 16.85
C GLY A 64 15.71 -3.82 16.65
N SER A 65 15.98 -3.47 15.40
CA SER A 65 16.72 -2.24 15.06
C SER A 65 15.91 -0.97 15.37
N ILE A 66 14.60 -0.99 15.17
CA ILE A 66 13.68 0.08 15.58
C ILE A 66 13.12 -0.34 16.93
N ALA A 67 13.70 0.21 18.00
CA ALA A 67 13.38 -0.19 19.37
C ALA A 67 12.15 0.51 19.95
N VAL A 68 11.83 1.74 19.54
CA VAL A 68 10.57 2.41 19.91
C VAL A 68 9.96 3.08 18.68
N ARG A 69 8.65 2.91 18.51
CA ARG A 69 7.83 3.71 17.58
C ARG A 69 7.03 4.73 18.36
N ILE A 70 7.39 6.01 18.18
CA ILE A 70 6.73 7.12 18.88
C ILE A 70 5.31 7.29 18.37
N LEU A 71 4.36 7.34 19.29
CA LEU A 71 2.94 7.59 19.06
C LEU A 71 2.57 9.05 19.34
N GLU A 72 3.15 9.61 20.44
CA GLU A 72 2.92 10.99 20.81
C GLU A 72 4.25 11.65 21.22
N PHE A 73 4.55 12.82 20.62
CA PHE A 73 5.77 13.58 20.89
C PHE A 73 5.55 14.55 22.05
N GLY A 74 6.57 14.73 22.88
CA GLY A 74 6.55 15.66 23.99
C GLY A 74 5.65 15.27 25.16
N ALA A 75 5.04 14.07 25.12
CA ALA A 75 4.18 13.55 26.17
C ALA A 75 4.84 12.41 26.94
N GLU A 76 4.50 12.28 28.22
CA GLU A 76 4.94 11.15 29.05
C GLU A 76 3.99 9.96 28.93
N GLU A 77 2.71 10.22 28.71
CA GLU A 77 1.64 9.23 28.62
C GLU A 77 0.76 9.51 27.41
N LEU A 78 0.09 8.47 26.89
CA LEU A 78 -0.90 8.65 25.82
C LEU A 78 -2.17 9.29 26.39
N PRO A 79 -2.79 10.25 25.68
CA PRO A 79 -4.12 10.76 26.02
C PRO A 79 -5.17 9.63 26.07
N LYS A 80 -6.19 9.78 26.91
CA LYS A 80 -7.25 8.76 27.05
C LYS A 80 -8.01 8.49 25.75
N ASP A 81 -8.17 9.52 24.92
CA ASP A 81 -8.86 9.47 23.62
C ASP A 81 -7.88 9.35 22.43
N PHE A 82 -6.64 8.90 22.68
CA PHE A 82 -5.56 8.86 21.68
C PHE A 82 -5.99 8.19 20.38
N TRP A 83 -6.59 7.00 20.44
CA TRP A 83 -6.96 6.25 19.24
C TRP A 83 -8.05 6.97 18.45
N GLN A 84 -9.10 7.46 19.12
CA GLN A 84 -10.18 8.23 18.48
C GLN A 84 -9.63 9.50 17.83
N ALA A 85 -8.80 10.25 18.53
CA ALA A 85 -8.22 11.50 18.02
C ALA A 85 -7.36 11.25 16.76
N ARG A 86 -6.53 10.18 16.77
CA ARG A 86 -5.67 9.83 15.63
C ARG A 86 -6.48 9.32 14.44
N ILE A 87 -7.46 8.44 14.65
CA ILE A 87 -8.33 7.93 13.58
C ILE A 87 -9.16 9.07 12.99
N ARG A 88 -9.73 9.95 13.82
CA ARG A 88 -10.45 11.15 13.36
C ARG A 88 -9.56 12.04 12.48
N ALA A 89 -8.33 12.33 12.92
CA ALA A 89 -7.39 13.14 12.16
C ALA A 89 -7.05 12.50 10.80
N ALA A 90 -6.81 11.19 10.77
CA ALA A 90 -6.58 10.46 9.52
C ALA A 90 -7.81 10.50 8.59
N TYR A 91 -9.02 10.32 9.13
CA TYR A 91 -10.25 10.40 8.36
C TYR A 91 -10.49 11.81 7.77
N GLN A 92 -10.25 12.86 8.56
CA GLN A 92 -10.37 14.26 8.10
C GLN A 92 -9.46 14.57 6.90
N VAL A 93 -8.26 13.99 6.85
CA VAL A 93 -7.39 14.10 5.66
C VAL A 93 -8.09 13.49 4.44
N ARG A 94 -8.72 12.31 4.57
CA ARG A 94 -9.43 11.64 3.46
C ARG A 94 -10.69 12.40 3.04
N GLU A 95 -11.39 13.03 3.98
CA GLU A 95 -12.50 13.94 3.68
C GLU A 95 -12.03 15.18 2.90
N ALA A 96 -10.96 15.83 3.35
CA ALA A 96 -10.38 16.98 2.66
C ALA A 96 -9.90 16.63 1.23
N LEU A 97 -9.50 15.39 0.99
CA LEU A 97 -9.12 14.87 -0.33
C LEU A 97 -10.34 14.45 -1.18
N GLY A 98 -11.56 14.46 -0.65
CA GLY A 98 -12.77 14.03 -1.33
C GLY A 98 -12.83 12.52 -1.60
N LEU A 99 -12.19 11.70 -0.78
CA LEU A 99 -12.12 10.25 -0.93
C LEU A 99 -13.17 9.49 -0.12
N THR A 100 -13.95 10.18 0.68
CA THR A 100 -15.03 9.60 1.49
C THR A 100 -16.38 9.73 0.79
N LYS A 101 -17.43 9.04 1.28
CA LYS A 101 -18.82 9.13 0.74
C LYS A 101 -19.47 10.52 0.88
N GLN A 102 -18.85 11.47 1.52
CA GLN A 102 -19.33 12.85 1.58
C GLN A 102 -19.38 13.45 0.16
N PRO A 103 -20.30 14.39 -0.12
CA PRO A 103 -20.39 15.00 -1.45
C PRO A 103 -19.02 15.57 -1.85
N ASN A 104 -18.45 15.03 -2.91
CA ASN A 104 -17.15 15.46 -3.41
C ASN A 104 -17.20 16.98 -3.70
N PRO A 105 -16.36 17.81 -3.06
CA PRO A 105 -16.33 19.25 -3.29
C PRO A 105 -15.89 19.61 -4.72
N TYR A 106 -15.37 18.65 -5.49
CA TYR A 106 -14.91 18.90 -6.86
C TYR A 106 -15.98 18.49 -7.89
N PRO A 107 -16.67 19.46 -8.55
CA PRO A 107 -17.77 19.20 -9.49
C PRO A 107 -17.41 18.34 -10.70
N SER A 108 -16.13 18.27 -11.04
CA SER A 108 -15.61 17.48 -12.18
C SER A 108 -15.71 15.95 -11.96
N GLN A 109 -15.99 15.49 -10.73
CA GLN A 109 -16.06 14.09 -10.36
C GLN A 109 -17.48 13.62 -10.04
N LYS A 110 -18.53 14.38 -10.42
CA LYS A 110 -19.92 13.96 -10.26
C LYS A 110 -20.17 12.60 -10.91
N GLY A 111 -20.72 11.65 -10.14
CA GLY A 111 -21.03 10.29 -10.58
C GLY A 111 -19.87 9.30 -10.44
N ARG A 112 -18.74 9.69 -9.84
CA ARG A 112 -17.66 8.79 -9.45
C ARG A 112 -17.74 8.56 -7.95
N GLU A 113 -18.58 7.62 -7.53
CA GLU A 113 -18.65 7.21 -6.14
C GLU A 113 -17.34 6.49 -5.76
N ASN A 114 -16.81 6.84 -4.60
CA ASN A 114 -15.63 6.20 -4.04
C ASN A 114 -15.90 5.81 -2.59
N ASP A 115 -15.77 4.52 -2.30
CA ASP A 115 -15.84 3.97 -0.95
C ASP A 115 -14.66 3.03 -0.65
N THR A 116 -13.62 3.13 -1.50
CA THR A 116 -12.36 2.39 -1.40
C THR A 116 -11.22 3.37 -1.17
N PHE A 117 -10.61 3.37 0.01
CA PHE A 117 -9.46 4.23 0.32
C PHE A 117 -8.63 3.69 1.49
N ARG A 118 -7.36 4.11 1.57
CA ARG A 118 -6.54 3.91 2.75
C ARG A 118 -6.87 4.94 3.81
N LEU A 119 -7.38 4.48 4.95
CA LEU A 119 -7.69 5.32 6.11
C LEU A 119 -6.43 5.66 6.91
N VAL A 120 -5.55 4.67 7.13
CA VAL A 120 -4.30 4.85 7.90
C VAL A 120 -3.13 4.28 7.12
N HIS A 121 -2.10 5.10 6.91
CA HIS A 121 -0.84 4.74 6.26
C HIS A 121 0.35 4.89 7.21
N GLY A 122 0.35 4.14 8.29
CA GLY A 122 1.49 4.05 9.22
C GLY A 122 2.00 5.40 9.72
N GLU A 123 3.28 5.61 9.56
CA GLU A 123 4.01 6.82 9.95
C GLU A 123 3.48 8.08 9.26
N GLY A 124 2.89 7.95 8.08
CA GLY A 124 2.26 9.05 7.35
C GLY A 124 1.05 9.65 8.05
N ASP A 125 0.35 8.83 8.84
CA ASP A 125 -0.80 9.25 9.66
C ASP A 125 -0.49 9.27 11.16
N TRP A 126 0.80 9.30 11.54
CA TRP A 126 1.26 9.32 12.94
C TRP A 126 0.83 8.08 13.76
N LEU A 127 0.58 6.96 13.07
CA LEU A 127 0.25 5.66 13.65
C LEU A 127 1.25 4.60 13.15
N PRO A 128 2.53 4.69 13.54
CA PRO A 128 3.62 3.88 13.00
C PRO A 128 3.35 2.39 13.18
N GLY A 129 3.36 1.67 12.03
CA GLY A 129 3.10 0.24 12.01
C GLY A 129 1.62 -0.15 11.96
N LEU A 130 0.70 0.78 11.65
CA LEU A 130 -0.72 0.51 11.43
C LEU A 130 -1.10 0.80 9.97
N ILE A 131 -1.76 -0.14 9.32
CA ILE A 131 -2.39 0.02 8.01
C ILE A 131 -3.88 -0.25 8.13
N VAL A 132 -4.71 0.62 7.58
CA VAL A 132 -6.15 0.42 7.53
C VAL A 132 -6.66 0.81 6.15
N ASP A 133 -7.26 -0.13 5.44
CA ASP A 133 -7.99 0.12 4.19
C ASP A 133 -9.48 -0.03 4.41
N VAL A 134 -10.26 0.88 3.84
CA VAL A 134 -11.72 0.88 3.91
C VAL A 134 -12.27 0.41 2.55
N TYR A 135 -13.22 -0.51 2.61
CA TYR A 135 -13.96 -1.07 1.50
C TYR A 135 -15.44 -1.04 1.83
N ALA A 136 -16.15 -0.08 1.27
CA ALA A 136 -17.58 0.18 1.54
C ALA A 136 -17.88 0.36 3.05
N ASP A 137 -18.46 -0.63 3.71
CA ASP A 137 -18.81 -0.63 5.13
C ASP A 137 -17.78 -1.35 6.03
N THR A 138 -16.70 -1.84 5.45
CA THR A 138 -15.73 -2.68 6.16
C THR A 138 -14.33 -2.06 6.14
N ALA A 139 -13.71 -1.96 7.31
CA ALA A 139 -12.30 -1.63 7.46
C ALA A 139 -11.46 -2.90 7.61
N VAL A 140 -10.39 -3.01 6.85
CA VAL A 140 -9.40 -4.11 6.96
C VAL A 140 -8.15 -3.57 7.62
N VAL A 141 -7.82 -4.08 8.80
CA VAL A 141 -6.72 -3.62 9.66
C VAL A 141 -5.54 -4.56 9.59
N GLN A 142 -4.35 -4.02 9.38
CA GLN A 142 -3.08 -4.74 9.49
C GLN A 142 -2.15 -4.07 10.50
N ALA A 143 -1.67 -4.84 11.46
CA ALA A 143 -0.60 -4.45 12.36
C ALA A 143 0.75 -4.95 11.82
N HIS A 144 1.73 -4.05 11.79
CA HIS A 144 3.12 -4.33 11.42
C HIS A 144 4.06 -4.23 12.63
N SER A 145 3.49 -4.07 13.84
CA SER A 145 4.21 -4.06 15.11
C SER A 145 3.37 -4.74 16.19
N VAL A 146 4.04 -5.26 17.22
CA VAL A 146 3.38 -5.93 18.34
C VAL A 146 2.49 -4.97 19.12
N GLY A 147 2.93 -3.72 19.33
CA GLY A 147 2.11 -2.72 20.02
C GLY A 147 0.79 -2.44 19.30
N MET A 148 0.79 -2.34 17.96
CA MET A 148 -0.45 -2.18 17.21
C MET A 148 -1.33 -3.44 17.25
N HIS A 149 -0.73 -4.63 17.33
CA HIS A 149 -1.48 -5.87 17.53
C HIS A 149 -2.16 -5.92 18.89
N ILE A 150 -1.48 -5.51 19.95
CA ILE A 150 -2.05 -5.47 21.30
C ILE A 150 -3.26 -4.53 21.34
N CYS A 151 -3.14 -3.34 20.75
CA CYS A 151 -4.18 -2.31 20.74
C CYS A 151 -5.24 -2.49 19.64
N ARG A 152 -5.30 -3.65 18.94
CA ARG A 152 -6.18 -3.84 17.79
C ARG A 152 -7.66 -3.68 18.07
N LYS A 153 -8.12 -3.99 19.29
CA LYS A 153 -9.53 -3.84 19.69
C LYS A 153 -9.91 -2.38 19.89
N GLU A 154 -9.08 -1.64 20.62
CA GLU A 154 -9.26 -0.20 20.85
C GLU A 154 -9.19 0.59 19.53
N ILE A 155 -8.29 0.16 18.62
CA ILE A 155 -8.21 0.73 17.27
C ILE A 155 -9.49 0.44 16.49
N ALA A 156 -10.02 -0.79 16.54
CA ALA A 156 -11.25 -1.16 15.85
C ALA A 156 -12.47 -0.36 16.37
N GLU A 157 -12.60 -0.21 17.68
CA GLU A 157 -13.64 0.61 18.31
C GLU A 157 -13.53 2.09 17.86
N ALA A 158 -12.31 2.64 17.85
CA ALA A 158 -12.08 4.00 17.36
C ALA A 158 -12.46 4.17 15.89
N ILE A 159 -12.18 3.18 15.03
CA ILE A 159 -12.55 3.24 13.61
C ILE A 159 -14.07 3.32 13.43
N VAL A 160 -14.84 2.46 14.11
CA VAL A 160 -16.31 2.45 13.99
C VAL A 160 -16.92 3.75 14.53
N VAL A 161 -16.33 4.33 15.56
CA VAL A 161 -16.80 5.62 16.13
C VAL A 161 -16.51 6.80 15.21
N GLU A 162 -15.33 6.85 14.62
CA GLU A 162 -14.83 8.04 13.90
C GLU A 162 -15.04 8.00 12.39
N VAL A 163 -15.35 6.83 11.81
CA VAL A 163 -15.54 6.66 10.36
C VAL A 163 -16.98 6.27 10.07
N PRO A 164 -17.87 7.22 9.72
CA PRO A 164 -19.32 7.01 9.70
C PRO A 164 -19.84 5.89 8.79
N GLN A 165 -19.10 5.54 7.74
CA GLN A 165 -19.50 4.47 6.83
C GLN A 165 -19.05 3.08 7.27
N VAL A 166 -18.16 2.96 8.28
CA VAL A 166 -17.62 1.67 8.71
C VAL A 166 -18.48 1.07 9.80
N GLU A 167 -19.03 -0.11 9.53
CA GLU A 167 -19.81 -0.91 10.46
C GLU A 167 -19.06 -2.17 10.90
N ASN A 168 -18.06 -2.59 10.11
CA ASN A 168 -17.35 -3.85 10.27
C ASN A 168 -15.84 -3.63 10.28
N VAL A 169 -15.12 -4.38 11.14
CA VAL A 169 -13.65 -4.34 11.18
C VAL A 169 -13.10 -5.76 11.11
N TYR A 170 -12.35 -6.03 10.05
CA TYR A 170 -11.63 -7.29 9.84
C TYR A 170 -10.14 -7.11 10.10
N TYR A 171 -9.57 -7.95 10.93
CA TYR A 171 -8.14 -7.96 11.24
C TYR A 171 -7.41 -9.01 10.42
N LYS A 172 -6.29 -8.62 9.78
CA LYS A 172 -5.53 -9.50 8.89
C LYS A 172 -4.03 -9.24 9.02
N SER A 173 -3.39 -9.87 9.97
CA SER A 173 -1.97 -9.61 10.30
C SER A 173 -1.09 -10.86 10.36
N ASP A 174 -1.54 -12.00 9.85
CA ASP A 174 -0.75 -13.25 9.86
C ASP A 174 0.64 -13.08 9.21
N ASP A 175 0.69 -12.35 8.09
CA ASP A 175 1.91 -12.17 7.30
C ASP A 175 2.64 -10.85 7.58
N THR A 176 2.11 -9.97 8.47
CA THR A 176 2.63 -8.62 8.67
C THR A 176 3.31 -8.43 10.03
N LEU A 177 2.97 -9.26 11.01
CA LEU A 177 3.56 -9.20 12.34
C LEU A 177 4.99 -9.72 12.36
N PRO A 178 5.86 -9.17 13.23
CA PRO A 178 7.21 -9.69 13.42
C PRO A 178 7.18 -11.12 13.96
N PHE A 179 7.66 -12.08 13.19
CA PHE A 179 7.58 -13.52 13.53
C PHE A 179 8.46 -13.94 14.72
N LYS A 180 9.38 -13.09 15.17
CA LYS A 180 10.27 -13.36 16.31
C LYS A 180 9.66 -13.04 17.66
N ALA A 181 8.54 -12.30 17.69
CA ALA A 181 7.90 -11.93 18.93
C ALA A 181 6.93 -13.03 19.39
N PRO A 182 6.85 -13.32 20.70
CA PRO A 182 5.77 -14.09 21.26
C PRO A 182 4.49 -13.25 21.14
N ILE A 183 3.64 -13.58 20.18
CA ILE A 183 2.43 -12.83 19.90
C ILE A 183 1.24 -13.66 20.29
N GLU A 184 0.54 -13.21 21.33
CA GLU A 184 -0.69 -13.83 21.81
C GLU A 184 -1.93 -13.30 21.08
N GLY A 185 -2.96 -14.14 21.00
CA GLY A 185 -4.24 -13.82 20.40
C GLY A 185 -4.32 -14.07 18.89
N GLU A 186 -5.53 -13.92 18.37
CA GLU A 186 -5.82 -14.14 16.94
C GLU A 186 -5.16 -13.07 16.07
N LYS A 187 -4.54 -13.54 14.98
CA LYS A 187 -3.83 -12.69 14.00
C LYS A 187 -4.70 -12.37 12.78
N THR A 188 -5.84 -13.03 12.67
CA THR A 188 -6.80 -12.87 11.58
C THR A 188 -8.21 -13.16 12.10
N GLY A 189 -9.19 -12.35 11.69
CA GLY A 189 -10.59 -12.55 12.06
C GLY A 189 -11.36 -11.24 12.21
N TRP A 190 -12.65 -11.34 12.44
CA TRP A 190 -13.49 -10.20 12.72
C TRP A 190 -13.22 -9.66 14.14
N LEU A 191 -12.91 -8.37 14.24
CA LEU A 191 -12.86 -7.65 15.52
C LEU A 191 -14.22 -7.05 15.86
N ILE A 192 -14.92 -6.53 14.83
CA ILE A 192 -16.28 -6.02 14.92
C ILE A 192 -17.03 -6.51 13.69
N LEU A 193 -18.19 -7.13 13.91
CA LEU A 193 -19.07 -7.62 12.85
C LEU A 193 -20.50 -7.22 13.20
N SER A 194 -21.14 -6.44 12.36
CA SER A 194 -22.56 -6.08 12.50
C SER A 194 -23.45 -7.28 12.16
N ASP A 195 -24.61 -7.39 12.83
CA ASP A 195 -25.57 -8.49 12.64
C ASP A 195 -26.08 -8.65 11.18
N ARG A 196 -25.84 -7.63 10.35
CA ARG A 196 -26.22 -7.62 8.92
C ARG A 196 -25.25 -8.34 8.00
N SER A 197 -24.09 -8.72 8.50
CA SER A 197 -22.96 -9.21 7.66
C SER A 197 -22.67 -10.70 7.77
N ASP A 198 -23.41 -11.45 8.60
CA ASP A 198 -23.13 -12.87 8.79
C ASP A 198 -23.69 -13.75 7.67
N SER A 199 -22.89 -13.92 6.61
CA SER A 199 -22.98 -15.09 5.74
C SER A 199 -21.61 -15.46 5.22
N SER A 200 -21.18 -16.70 5.43
CA SER A 200 -19.92 -17.28 4.96
C SER A 200 -19.74 -17.28 3.43
N GLU A 201 -20.80 -16.92 2.69
CA GLU A 201 -20.85 -16.83 1.22
C GLU A 201 -20.97 -15.38 0.70
N LYS A 202 -20.86 -14.37 1.57
CA LYS A 202 -21.03 -12.98 1.17
C LYS A 202 -19.91 -12.54 0.23
N GLU A 203 -20.28 -12.06 -0.95
CA GLU A 203 -19.38 -11.35 -1.84
C GLU A 203 -19.24 -9.90 -1.38
N TYR A 204 -18.00 -9.46 -1.20
CA TYR A 204 -17.72 -8.09 -0.78
C TYR A 204 -17.37 -7.24 -2.01
N TRP A 205 -18.13 -6.19 -2.19
CA TRP A 205 -17.97 -5.24 -3.29
C TRP A 205 -17.66 -3.85 -2.74
N SER A 206 -16.78 -3.15 -3.43
CA SER A 206 -16.44 -1.77 -3.12
C SER A 206 -16.26 -0.98 -4.41
N SER A 207 -16.42 0.33 -4.35
CA SER A 207 -16.36 1.23 -5.50
C SER A 207 -15.10 2.08 -5.45
N GLU A 208 -14.38 2.16 -6.57
CA GLU A 208 -13.31 3.11 -6.79
C GLU A 208 -13.62 3.91 -8.05
N ASP A 209 -13.80 5.22 -7.89
CA ASP A 209 -14.14 6.14 -8.98
C ASP A 209 -15.35 5.66 -9.84
N GLY A 210 -16.36 5.06 -9.22
CA GLY A 210 -17.54 4.54 -9.89
C GLY A 210 -17.34 3.20 -10.60
N LEU A 211 -16.21 2.55 -10.48
CA LEU A 211 -16.00 1.17 -10.89
C LEU A 211 -16.15 0.24 -9.68
N SER A 212 -16.94 -0.82 -9.84
CA SER A 212 -17.16 -1.82 -8.80
C SER A 212 -16.09 -2.90 -8.84
N PHE A 213 -15.50 -3.20 -7.69
CA PHE A 213 -14.50 -4.25 -7.51
C PHE A 213 -14.98 -5.26 -6.49
N ARG A 214 -14.89 -6.53 -6.80
CA ARG A 214 -14.99 -7.60 -5.81
C ARG A 214 -13.69 -7.66 -5.03
N ILE A 215 -13.77 -7.45 -3.73
CA ILE A 215 -12.62 -7.43 -2.84
C ILE A 215 -12.58 -8.76 -2.07
N ASP A 216 -11.43 -9.42 -2.09
CA ASP A 216 -11.20 -10.64 -1.30
C ASP A 216 -10.14 -10.39 -0.23
N TRP A 217 -10.53 -9.77 0.89
CA TRP A 217 -9.61 -9.61 2.02
C TRP A 217 -9.43 -10.90 2.83
N LEU A 218 -10.35 -11.87 2.72
CA LEU A 218 -10.24 -13.13 3.45
C LEU A 218 -9.09 -14.01 2.93
N ARG A 219 -8.92 -14.08 1.60
CA ARG A 219 -7.97 -14.99 0.94
C ARG A 219 -7.01 -14.29 -0.02
N GLY A 220 -7.28 -13.02 -0.33
CA GLY A 220 -6.47 -12.19 -1.22
C GLY A 220 -5.16 -11.71 -0.58
N GLN A 221 -4.33 -11.09 -1.38
CA GLN A 221 -3.06 -10.51 -0.92
C GLN A 221 -3.30 -9.22 -0.11
N LYS A 222 -2.42 -8.94 0.85
CA LYS A 222 -2.49 -7.74 1.71
C LYS A 222 -3.90 -7.58 2.30
N THR A 223 -4.51 -6.40 2.10
CA THR A 223 -5.87 -6.06 2.54
C THR A 223 -6.96 -6.47 1.55
N GLY A 224 -6.62 -7.09 0.41
CA GLY A 224 -7.55 -7.59 -0.61
C GLY A 224 -7.54 -6.82 -1.93
N PHE A 225 -7.10 -5.55 -1.94
CA PHE A 225 -6.97 -4.72 -3.13
C PHE A 225 -5.75 -3.78 -3.03
N PHE A 226 -5.23 -3.32 -4.17
CA PHE A 226 -4.10 -2.40 -4.22
C PHE A 226 -4.60 -0.97 -4.40
N VAL A 227 -5.03 -0.35 -3.30
CA VAL A 227 -5.54 1.03 -3.27
C VAL A 227 -4.47 2.04 -3.69
N ASP A 228 -3.20 1.70 -3.48
CA ASP A 228 -2.02 2.54 -3.78
C ASP A 228 -1.80 2.87 -5.27
N GLN A 229 -2.56 2.24 -6.18
CA GLN A 229 -2.47 2.47 -7.63
C GLN A 229 -3.65 3.30 -8.20
N ARG A 230 -4.56 3.85 -7.39
CA ARG A 230 -5.78 4.55 -7.85
C ARG A 230 -5.48 5.63 -8.89
N GLU A 231 -4.61 6.58 -8.56
CA GLU A 231 -4.30 7.71 -9.45
C GLU A 231 -3.57 7.25 -10.72
N ASN A 232 -2.74 6.23 -10.60
CA ASN A 232 -2.04 5.63 -11.73
C ASN A 232 -3.02 4.89 -12.66
N ARG A 233 -4.06 4.25 -12.10
CA ARG A 233 -5.18 3.66 -12.89
C ARG A 233 -5.95 4.72 -13.64
N ALA A 234 -6.29 5.84 -12.98
CA ALA A 234 -6.97 6.96 -13.61
C ALA A 234 -6.13 7.58 -14.76
N LEU A 235 -4.80 7.59 -14.62
CA LEU A 235 -3.92 8.04 -15.70
C LEU A 235 -3.92 7.07 -16.89
N VAL A 236 -3.99 5.76 -16.66
CA VAL A 236 -4.15 4.76 -17.74
C VAL A 236 -5.47 4.98 -18.47
N GLU A 237 -6.59 5.22 -17.77
CA GLU A 237 -7.88 5.56 -18.37
C GLU A 237 -7.75 6.71 -19.37
N ARG A 238 -7.06 7.78 -18.97
CA ARG A 238 -6.84 8.97 -19.79
C ARG A 238 -6.13 8.67 -21.11
N TYR A 239 -5.25 7.69 -21.13
CA TYR A 239 -4.44 7.35 -22.30
C TYR A 239 -4.94 6.16 -23.10
N ALA A 240 -5.98 5.45 -22.65
CA ALA A 240 -6.38 4.16 -23.20
C ALA A 240 -7.22 4.25 -24.48
N LYS A 241 -7.85 5.40 -24.80
CA LYS A 241 -8.82 5.52 -25.91
C LYS A 241 -8.26 5.03 -27.23
N GLY A 242 -8.93 4.02 -27.82
CA GLY A 242 -8.61 3.44 -29.12
C GLY A 242 -7.35 2.60 -29.18
N LYS A 243 -6.73 2.28 -28.02
CA LYS A 243 -5.46 1.56 -27.93
C LYS A 243 -5.63 0.08 -27.68
N ASP A 244 -4.72 -0.71 -28.23
CA ASP A 244 -4.51 -2.09 -27.83
C ASP A 244 -3.64 -2.08 -26.54
N VAL A 245 -4.24 -2.52 -25.42
CA VAL A 245 -3.65 -2.42 -24.07
C VAL A 245 -3.24 -3.80 -23.56
N LEU A 246 -2.05 -3.91 -22.97
CA LEU A 246 -1.59 -5.09 -22.25
C LEU A 246 -1.36 -4.72 -20.78
N ASN A 247 -2.08 -5.36 -19.87
CA ASN A 247 -1.90 -5.23 -18.43
C ASN A 247 -1.26 -6.50 -17.85
N MET A 248 0.03 -6.42 -17.52
CA MET A 248 0.81 -7.50 -16.91
C MET A 248 0.81 -7.38 -15.40
N PHE A 249 0.79 -8.52 -14.69
CA PHE A 249 0.63 -8.58 -13.23
C PHE A 249 -0.68 -7.93 -12.79
N CYS A 250 -1.75 -8.25 -13.53
CA CYS A 250 -2.99 -7.49 -13.47
C CYS A 250 -3.77 -7.69 -12.15
N TYR A 251 -3.41 -8.66 -11.32
CA TYR A 251 -4.11 -9.05 -10.09
C TYR A 251 -5.63 -9.15 -10.36
N THR A 252 -6.46 -8.34 -9.69
CA THR A 252 -7.92 -8.34 -9.87
C THR A 252 -8.41 -7.42 -11.00
N GLY A 253 -7.51 -6.94 -11.86
CA GLY A 253 -7.83 -6.20 -13.08
C GLY A 253 -8.03 -4.69 -12.90
N GLY A 254 -7.51 -4.11 -11.83
CA GLY A 254 -7.69 -2.68 -11.55
C GLY A 254 -7.37 -1.78 -12.77
N PHE A 255 -6.16 -1.88 -13.32
CA PHE A 255 -5.79 -1.12 -14.53
C PHE A 255 -6.62 -1.49 -15.76
N SER A 256 -7.02 -2.76 -15.90
CA SER A 256 -7.80 -3.23 -17.04
C SER A 256 -9.19 -2.59 -17.09
N LEU A 257 -9.88 -2.47 -15.95
CA LEU A 257 -11.18 -1.84 -15.87
C LEU A 257 -11.10 -0.35 -16.24
N TYR A 258 -10.10 0.35 -15.75
CA TYR A 258 -9.86 1.75 -16.12
C TYR A 258 -9.53 1.91 -17.61
N ALA A 259 -8.73 1.01 -18.18
CA ALA A 259 -8.46 1.01 -19.62
C ALA A 259 -9.72 0.78 -20.46
N LEU A 260 -10.60 -0.17 -20.06
CA LEU A 260 -11.88 -0.42 -20.72
C LEU A 260 -12.79 0.81 -20.65
N ARG A 261 -12.94 1.43 -19.46
CA ARG A 261 -13.73 2.66 -19.29
C ARG A 261 -13.17 3.82 -20.10
N GLY A 262 -11.85 3.90 -20.25
CA GLY A 262 -11.14 4.86 -21.09
C GLY A 262 -11.33 4.65 -22.59
N GLY A 263 -12.06 3.60 -23.01
CA GLY A 263 -12.34 3.30 -24.41
C GLY A 263 -11.20 2.61 -25.14
N ALA A 264 -10.46 1.74 -24.46
CA ALA A 264 -9.46 0.88 -25.10
C ALA A 264 -10.09 0.05 -26.22
N LYS A 265 -9.37 -0.15 -27.33
CA LYS A 265 -9.80 -0.99 -28.45
C LYS A 265 -9.79 -2.46 -28.03
N THR A 266 -8.70 -2.90 -27.39
CA THR A 266 -8.60 -4.23 -26.78
C THR A 266 -7.85 -4.11 -25.44
N VAL A 267 -8.15 -5.01 -24.49
CA VAL A 267 -7.44 -5.12 -23.22
C VAL A 267 -7.10 -6.57 -22.95
N ASP A 268 -5.81 -6.88 -22.87
CA ASP A 268 -5.32 -8.17 -22.41
C ASP A 268 -4.85 -8.05 -20.97
N SER A 269 -5.41 -8.86 -20.07
CA SER A 269 -5.06 -8.94 -18.65
C SER A 269 -4.30 -10.23 -18.38
N VAL A 270 -3.10 -10.14 -17.80
CA VAL A 270 -2.25 -11.30 -17.55
C VAL A 270 -1.78 -11.33 -16.11
N ASP A 271 -1.99 -12.44 -15.44
CA ASP A 271 -1.46 -12.74 -14.11
C ASP A 271 -1.13 -14.22 -14.01
N VAL A 272 -0.19 -14.58 -13.16
CA VAL A 272 0.16 -16.00 -12.94
C VAL A 272 -0.93 -16.74 -12.14
N SER A 273 -1.71 -16.02 -11.35
CA SER A 273 -2.74 -16.56 -10.46
C SER A 273 -4.08 -16.74 -11.18
N GLN A 274 -4.54 -17.99 -11.31
CA GLN A 274 -5.88 -18.28 -11.86
C GLN A 274 -6.98 -17.61 -11.03
N LYS A 275 -6.86 -17.56 -9.69
CA LYS A 275 -7.82 -16.87 -8.82
C LYS A 275 -7.90 -15.38 -9.11
N ALA A 276 -6.77 -14.74 -9.41
CA ALA A 276 -6.76 -13.33 -9.79
C ALA A 276 -7.48 -13.15 -11.14
N ILE A 277 -7.22 -14.00 -12.11
CA ILE A 277 -7.89 -13.97 -13.42
C ILE A 277 -9.41 -14.21 -13.32
N ASP A 278 -9.85 -15.09 -12.43
CA ASP A 278 -11.27 -15.31 -12.17
C ASP A 278 -11.92 -14.02 -11.62
N LEU A 279 -11.26 -13.31 -10.70
CA LEU A 279 -11.71 -12.02 -10.19
C LEU A 279 -11.70 -10.92 -11.26
N VAL A 280 -10.70 -10.91 -12.16
CA VAL A 280 -10.71 -10.00 -13.33
C VAL A 280 -11.98 -10.19 -14.15
N ASN A 281 -12.32 -11.44 -14.49
CA ASN A 281 -13.51 -11.75 -15.30
C ASN A 281 -14.80 -11.33 -14.59
N ILE A 282 -14.91 -11.57 -13.27
CA ILE A 282 -16.05 -11.13 -12.46
C ILE A 282 -16.16 -9.60 -12.46
N ASN A 283 -15.06 -8.89 -12.23
CA ASN A 283 -15.04 -7.43 -12.20
C ASN A 283 -15.38 -6.83 -13.58
N VAL A 284 -14.85 -7.39 -14.67
CA VAL A 284 -15.18 -6.96 -16.03
C VAL A 284 -16.65 -7.20 -16.33
N ALA A 285 -17.19 -8.38 -16.03
CA ALA A 285 -18.60 -8.69 -16.27
C ALA A 285 -19.54 -7.76 -15.48
N LYS A 286 -19.17 -7.39 -14.26
CA LYS A 286 -19.95 -6.47 -13.42
C LYS A 286 -20.02 -5.07 -14.00
N ASN A 287 -18.88 -4.52 -14.45
CA ASN A 287 -18.80 -3.14 -14.93
C ASN A 287 -19.13 -3.00 -16.44
N PHE A 288 -18.79 -4.02 -17.23
CA PHE A 288 -18.90 -4.00 -18.69
C PHE A 288 -19.52 -5.29 -19.22
N PRO A 289 -20.82 -5.55 -18.92
CA PRO A 289 -21.47 -6.83 -19.26
C PRO A 289 -21.57 -7.12 -20.77
N LYS A 290 -21.33 -6.11 -21.60
CA LYS A 290 -21.36 -6.22 -23.08
C LYS A 290 -19.95 -6.13 -23.70
N ALA A 291 -18.88 -6.10 -22.90
CA ALA A 291 -17.54 -6.00 -23.44
C ALA A 291 -17.15 -7.30 -24.15
N THR A 292 -16.71 -7.17 -25.39
CA THR A 292 -16.16 -8.26 -26.21
C THR A 292 -14.69 -8.06 -26.53
N ASN A 293 -14.10 -6.98 -26.01
CA ASN A 293 -12.76 -6.51 -26.30
C ASN A 293 -11.78 -6.73 -25.11
N HIS A 294 -12.11 -7.65 -24.22
CA HIS A 294 -11.27 -8.00 -23.07
C HIS A 294 -10.91 -9.49 -23.10
N THR A 295 -9.64 -9.79 -22.81
CA THR A 295 -9.13 -11.15 -22.65
C THR A 295 -8.35 -11.24 -21.33
N ALA A 296 -8.58 -12.28 -20.53
CA ALA A 296 -7.83 -12.53 -19.30
C ALA A 296 -7.14 -13.91 -19.38
N VAL A 297 -5.84 -13.97 -19.04
CA VAL A 297 -5.02 -15.16 -19.21
C VAL A 297 -4.18 -15.41 -17.95
N ALA A 298 -4.26 -16.63 -17.42
CA ALA A 298 -3.36 -17.08 -16.37
C ALA A 298 -2.05 -17.57 -17.01
N ALA A 299 -0.96 -16.81 -16.84
CA ALA A 299 0.34 -17.15 -17.42
C ALA A 299 1.51 -16.47 -16.69
N ASP A 300 2.69 -17.05 -16.76
CA ASP A 300 3.92 -16.36 -16.37
C ASP A 300 4.19 -15.17 -17.31
N ALA A 301 4.60 -14.05 -16.73
CA ALA A 301 4.77 -12.80 -17.46
C ALA A 301 5.86 -12.88 -18.54
N PHE A 302 6.99 -13.53 -18.26
CA PHE A 302 8.09 -13.64 -19.21
C PHE A 302 7.78 -14.60 -20.34
N GLU A 303 7.06 -15.69 -20.04
CA GLU A 303 6.61 -16.67 -21.04
C GLU A 303 5.56 -16.04 -21.95
N TYR A 304 4.56 -15.35 -21.37
CA TYR A 304 3.53 -14.67 -22.15
C TYR A 304 4.12 -13.64 -23.11
N LEU A 305 4.98 -12.73 -22.62
CA LEU A 305 5.64 -11.73 -23.48
C LEU A 305 6.48 -12.38 -24.59
N SER A 306 7.18 -13.47 -24.28
CA SER A 306 7.99 -14.19 -25.27
C SER A 306 7.13 -14.81 -26.36
N LYS A 307 6.01 -15.43 -26.00
CA LYS A 307 5.02 -16.00 -26.92
C LYS A 307 4.42 -14.93 -27.83
N GLN A 308 3.92 -13.82 -27.22
CA GLN A 308 3.31 -12.73 -27.98
C GLN A 308 4.30 -12.08 -28.97
N LYS A 309 5.57 -11.95 -28.56
CA LYS A 309 6.64 -11.48 -29.47
C LYS A 309 6.86 -12.42 -30.64
N ALA A 310 6.90 -13.74 -30.40
CA ALA A 310 7.06 -14.75 -31.47
C ALA A 310 5.88 -14.75 -32.45
N GLU A 311 4.69 -14.40 -31.97
CA GLU A 311 3.46 -14.24 -32.77
C GLU A 311 3.39 -12.87 -33.49
N GLY A 312 4.39 -12.00 -33.30
CA GLY A 312 4.46 -10.66 -33.91
C GLY A 312 3.46 -9.65 -33.32
N ARG A 313 2.83 -9.94 -32.17
CA ARG A 313 1.91 -9.00 -31.51
C ARG A 313 2.63 -7.79 -30.95
N THR A 314 2.00 -6.65 -31.09
CA THR A 314 2.44 -5.37 -30.54
C THR A 314 1.29 -4.63 -29.88
N PHE A 315 1.58 -3.75 -28.95
CA PHE A 315 0.59 -2.99 -28.18
C PHE A 315 0.86 -1.50 -28.24
N ASP A 316 -0.19 -0.69 -28.07
CA ASP A 316 -0.08 0.76 -27.99
C ASP A 316 0.18 1.25 -26.57
N LEU A 317 -0.23 0.45 -25.57
CA LEU A 317 -0.03 0.75 -24.16
C LEU A 317 0.23 -0.56 -23.40
N ILE A 318 1.34 -0.60 -22.64
CA ILE A 318 1.67 -1.73 -21.77
C ILE A 318 1.78 -1.23 -20.32
N ILE A 319 1.23 -1.98 -19.38
CA ILE A 319 1.36 -1.76 -17.93
C ILE A 319 2.18 -2.92 -17.35
N LEU A 320 3.23 -2.58 -16.62
CA LEU A 320 4.07 -3.49 -15.85
C LEU A 320 4.02 -3.10 -14.38
N ASP A 321 3.25 -3.82 -13.57
CA ASP A 321 3.15 -3.63 -12.13
C ASP A 321 3.57 -4.90 -11.36
N PRO A 322 4.84 -5.30 -11.48
CA PRO A 322 5.32 -6.55 -10.89
C PRO A 322 5.35 -6.48 -9.37
N PRO A 323 5.27 -7.63 -8.67
CA PRO A 323 5.52 -7.69 -7.25
C PRO A 323 6.95 -7.22 -6.92
N ALA A 324 7.20 -6.85 -5.67
CA ALA A 324 8.52 -6.41 -5.22
C ALA A 324 9.57 -7.50 -5.48
N PHE A 325 10.48 -7.26 -6.42
CA PHE A 325 11.56 -8.19 -6.74
C PHE A 325 12.67 -8.23 -5.66
N ALA A 326 12.74 -7.20 -4.79
CA ALA A 326 13.63 -7.20 -3.63
C ALA A 326 12.85 -6.83 -2.38
N LYS A 327 12.87 -7.72 -1.37
CA LYS A 327 12.36 -7.44 -0.03
C LYS A 327 13.49 -6.95 0.91
N HIS A 328 14.75 -7.30 0.60
CA HIS A 328 15.93 -6.97 1.39
C HIS A 328 17.05 -6.44 0.50
N ARG A 329 18.01 -5.71 1.10
CA ARG A 329 19.12 -5.06 0.38
C ARG A 329 19.98 -6.03 -0.43
N ASP A 330 20.17 -7.24 0.04
CA ASP A 330 20.97 -8.27 -0.64
C ASP A 330 20.39 -8.69 -1.99
N ALA A 331 19.06 -8.57 -2.16
CA ALA A 331 18.35 -8.92 -3.38
C ALA A 331 18.33 -7.80 -4.44
N VAL A 332 18.76 -6.59 -4.12
CA VAL A 332 18.63 -5.39 -4.98
C VAL A 332 19.26 -5.61 -6.35
N LYS A 333 20.49 -6.14 -6.43
CA LYS A 333 21.18 -6.38 -7.71
C LYS A 333 20.39 -7.30 -8.64
N ASN A 334 19.81 -8.37 -8.10
CA ASN A 334 19.01 -9.31 -8.88
C ASN A 334 17.64 -8.69 -9.27
N ALA A 335 17.05 -7.92 -8.36
CA ALA A 335 15.81 -7.18 -8.63
C ALA A 335 15.99 -6.19 -9.80
N LEU A 336 17.07 -5.40 -9.81
CA LEU A 336 17.36 -4.45 -10.89
C LEU A 336 17.52 -5.17 -12.24
N ARG A 337 18.16 -6.34 -12.27
CA ARG A 337 18.22 -7.18 -13.46
C ARG A 337 16.83 -7.68 -13.90
N GLY A 338 15.98 -8.04 -12.96
CA GLY A 338 14.58 -8.42 -13.22
C GLY A 338 13.80 -7.27 -13.86
N TYR A 339 13.87 -6.06 -13.26
CA TYR A 339 13.25 -4.85 -13.83
C TYR A 339 13.80 -4.52 -15.22
N GLN A 340 15.12 -4.59 -15.44
CA GLN A 340 15.72 -4.38 -16.75
C GLN A 340 15.16 -5.36 -17.79
N ARG A 341 15.13 -6.64 -17.47
CA ARG A 341 14.68 -7.70 -18.40
C ARG A 341 13.21 -7.54 -18.78
N ILE A 342 12.31 -7.31 -17.81
CA ILE A 342 10.88 -7.21 -18.10
C ILE A 342 10.58 -5.94 -18.90
N ASN A 343 11.22 -4.81 -18.56
CA ASN A 343 11.09 -3.57 -19.30
C ASN A 343 11.63 -3.68 -20.73
N ALA A 344 12.76 -4.34 -20.95
CA ALA A 344 13.29 -4.56 -22.29
C ALA A 344 12.28 -5.32 -23.17
N LYS A 345 11.72 -6.44 -22.67
CA LYS A 345 10.68 -7.19 -23.38
C LYS A 345 9.45 -6.35 -23.73
N ALA A 346 8.98 -5.53 -22.78
CA ALA A 346 7.84 -4.65 -23.02
C ALA A 346 8.16 -3.57 -24.07
N ILE A 347 9.34 -2.92 -23.99
CA ILE A 347 9.76 -1.87 -24.93
C ILE A 347 9.88 -2.43 -26.36
N GLU A 348 10.31 -3.67 -26.53
CA GLU A 348 10.36 -4.35 -27.84
C GLU A 348 8.97 -4.51 -28.48
N MET A 349 7.92 -4.68 -27.66
CA MET A 349 6.56 -4.97 -28.11
C MET A 349 5.67 -3.73 -28.22
N ILE A 350 6.13 -2.59 -27.76
CA ILE A 350 5.37 -1.34 -27.89
C ILE A 350 5.49 -0.79 -29.31
N ARG A 351 4.36 -0.46 -29.93
CA ARG A 351 4.30 0.26 -31.21
C ARG A 351 5.03 1.58 -31.12
N LYS A 352 5.55 2.05 -32.23
CA LYS A 352 6.12 3.42 -32.30
C LYS A 352 5.08 4.45 -31.88
N GLY A 353 5.44 5.33 -30.92
CA GLY A 353 4.52 6.31 -30.33
C GLY A 353 3.62 5.74 -29.22
N GLY A 354 3.85 4.51 -28.79
CA GLY A 354 3.11 3.89 -27.69
C GLY A 354 3.66 4.24 -26.33
N LEU A 355 2.95 3.79 -25.28
CA LEU A 355 3.22 4.12 -23.88
C LEU A 355 3.55 2.88 -23.06
N LEU A 356 4.53 3.01 -22.18
CA LEU A 356 4.82 2.03 -21.13
C LEU A 356 4.63 2.65 -19.76
N PHE A 357 3.72 2.06 -18.97
CA PHE A 357 3.60 2.31 -17.55
C PHE A 357 4.39 1.22 -16.82
N THR A 358 5.40 1.58 -16.06
CA THR A 358 6.22 0.61 -15.34
C THR A 358 6.44 1.03 -13.91
N PHE A 359 6.30 0.05 -12.98
CA PHE A 359 6.28 0.31 -11.55
C PHE A 359 7.27 -0.56 -10.78
N SER A 360 7.59 -0.10 -9.58
CA SER A 360 8.28 -0.85 -8.53
C SER A 360 7.73 -0.45 -7.16
N CYS A 361 7.23 -1.42 -6.40
CA CYS A 361 6.83 -1.26 -5.00
C CYS A 361 7.93 -1.72 -4.02
N SER A 362 9.14 -2.00 -4.50
CA SER A 362 10.25 -2.47 -3.65
C SER A 362 10.86 -1.32 -2.86
N GLN A 363 10.77 -1.34 -1.52
CA GLN A 363 11.40 -0.36 -0.65
C GLN A 363 12.93 -0.36 -0.75
N ALA A 364 13.52 -1.54 -1.02
CA ALA A 364 14.97 -1.68 -1.14
C ALA A 364 15.55 -1.08 -2.43
N VAL A 365 14.70 -0.82 -3.44
CA VAL A 365 15.08 -0.20 -4.71
C VAL A 365 14.63 1.25 -4.72
N ASP A 366 15.55 2.19 -4.72
CA ASP A 366 15.25 3.61 -4.80
C ASP A 366 14.84 4.06 -6.22
N LYS A 367 14.39 5.32 -6.35
CA LYS A 367 13.92 5.90 -7.61
C LYS A 367 15.00 5.94 -8.69
N GLU A 368 16.23 6.27 -8.31
CA GLU A 368 17.34 6.39 -9.24
C GLU A 368 17.77 5.04 -9.77
N ALA A 369 17.89 4.03 -8.89
CA ALA A 369 18.23 2.67 -9.26
C ALA A 369 17.16 2.06 -10.19
N PHE A 370 15.87 2.27 -9.90
CA PHE A 370 14.77 1.83 -10.75
C PHE A 370 14.84 2.51 -12.13
N ARG A 371 15.01 3.83 -12.17
CA ARG A 371 15.17 4.59 -13.43
C ARG A 371 16.36 4.11 -14.24
N LEU A 372 17.49 3.80 -13.59
CA LEU A 372 18.67 3.26 -14.25
C LEU A 372 18.43 1.88 -14.87
N ALA A 373 17.67 1.01 -14.18
CA ALA A 373 17.29 -0.29 -14.73
C ALA A 373 16.41 -0.15 -15.99
N VAL A 374 15.45 0.80 -15.97
CA VAL A 374 14.58 1.10 -17.12
C VAL A 374 15.38 1.75 -18.27
N PHE A 375 16.29 2.68 -17.96
CA PHE A 375 17.24 3.23 -18.94
C PHE A 375 18.06 2.13 -19.62
N SER A 376 18.62 1.20 -18.83
CA SER A 376 19.41 0.10 -19.35
C SER A 376 18.60 -0.82 -20.28
N ALA A 377 17.30 -1.02 -19.96
CA ALA A 377 16.37 -1.75 -20.81
C ALA A 377 16.16 -1.05 -22.17
N ALA A 378 15.89 0.26 -22.16
CA ALA A 378 15.69 1.04 -23.38
C ALA A 378 16.95 1.08 -24.27
N ALA A 379 18.12 1.27 -23.66
CA ALA A 379 19.40 1.27 -24.33
C ALA A 379 19.72 -0.11 -24.97
N GLN A 380 19.44 -1.20 -24.25
CA GLN A 380 19.62 -2.57 -24.76
C GLN A 380 18.76 -2.85 -25.99
N VAL A 381 17.53 -2.35 -26.00
CA VAL A 381 16.59 -2.52 -27.13
C VAL A 381 16.91 -1.56 -28.29
N GLY A 382 17.69 -0.51 -28.04
CA GLY A 382 18.06 0.49 -29.03
C GLY A 382 16.92 1.43 -29.44
N ARG A 383 15.90 1.64 -28.56
CA ARG A 383 14.78 2.55 -28.81
C ARG A 383 14.95 3.87 -28.09
N LYS A 384 14.51 4.96 -28.71
CA LYS A 384 14.44 6.28 -28.08
C LYS A 384 13.21 6.31 -27.18
N VAL A 385 13.41 6.71 -25.92
CA VAL A 385 12.37 6.70 -24.88
C VAL A 385 12.39 8.01 -24.12
N ARG A 386 11.21 8.58 -23.86
CA ARG A 386 11.03 9.80 -23.06
C ARG A 386 10.16 9.50 -21.84
N ILE A 387 10.52 10.04 -20.69
CA ILE A 387 9.70 9.99 -19.48
C ILE A 387 8.65 11.10 -19.57
N LEU A 388 7.36 10.75 -19.59
CA LEU A 388 6.25 11.71 -19.55
C LEU A 388 5.80 12.01 -18.14
N HIS A 389 5.75 10.99 -17.25
CA HIS A 389 5.36 11.13 -15.86
C HIS A 389 6.30 10.34 -14.95
N GLN A 390 6.54 10.90 -13.77
CA GLN A 390 7.08 10.19 -12.62
C GLN A 390 5.93 9.95 -11.66
N LEU A 391 5.69 8.70 -11.31
CA LEU A 391 4.54 8.25 -10.54
C LEU A 391 4.96 7.82 -9.15
N HIS A 392 4.05 7.97 -8.21
CA HIS A 392 4.21 7.61 -6.81
C HIS A 392 2.89 7.08 -6.23
N GLN A 393 2.88 6.77 -4.94
CA GLN A 393 1.67 6.41 -4.20
C GLN A 393 0.66 7.56 -4.16
N PRO A 394 -0.65 7.27 -4.07
CA PRO A 394 -1.71 8.28 -4.09
C PRO A 394 -1.77 9.07 -2.78
N GLN A 395 -2.60 10.11 -2.77
CA GLN A 395 -2.71 11.06 -1.67
C GLN A 395 -3.19 10.45 -0.36
N ASP A 396 -3.97 9.37 -0.38
CA ASP A 396 -4.38 8.62 0.81
C ASP A 396 -3.30 7.69 1.39
N HIS A 397 -2.12 7.70 0.78
CA HIS A 397 -0.90 7.09 1.31
C HIS A 397 0.12 8.19 1.64
N PRO A 398 -0.18 9.09 2.59
CA PRO A 398 0.68 10.23 2.87
C PRO A 398 2.06 9.79 3.34
N ILE A 399 3.06 10.58 2.96
CA ILE A 399 4.42 10.43 3.44
C ILE A 399 4.64 11.48 4.53
N ASN A 400 5.03 11.04 5.71
CA ASN A 400 5.45 11.97 6.74
C ASN A 400 6.74 12.65 6.30
N ILE A 401 6.73 13.99 6.24
CA ILE A 401 7.90 14.77 5.78
C ILE A 401 9.15 14.53 6.63
N TYR A 402 8.97 14.10 7.89
CA TYR A 402 10.04 13.78 8.82
C TYR A 402 10.48 12.32 8.74
N HIS A 403 9.79 11.49 7.91
CA HIS A 403 10.04 10.06 7.74
C HIS A 403 9.94 9.69 6.25
N PRO A 404 10.98 10.02 5.47
CA PRO A 404 10.97 9.79 4.01
C PRO A 404 10.97 8.30 3.63
N GLU A 405 11.27 7.40 4.56
CA GLU A 405 11.21 5.94 4.37
C GLU A 405 9.79 5.43 4.07
N GLY A 406 8.75 6.26 4.31
CA GLY A 406 7.37 5.98 3.92
C GLY A 406 7.12 6.01 2.41
N GLU A 407 8.06 6.52 1.61
CA GLU A 407 7.96 6.51 0.16
C GLU A 407 8.42 5.15 -0.42
N TYR A 408 7.50 4.39 -1.01
CA TYR A 408 7.81 3.04 -1.50
C TYR A 408 7.42 2.78 -2.95
N LEU A 409 6.31 3.38 -3.45
CA LEU A 409 5.86 3.20 -4.82
C LEU A 409 6.54 4.20 -5.76
N LYS A 410 7.13 3.72 -6.82
CA LYS A 410 7.71 4.51 -7.90
C LYS A 410 7.30 3.95 -9.24
N GLY A 411 6.97 4.83 -10.16
CA GLY A 411 6.60 4.45 -11.51
C GLY A 411 7.04 5.48 -12.53
N LEU A 412 7.09 5.05 -13.78
CA LEU A 412 7.38 5.88 -14.93
C LEU A 412 6.33 5.65 -16.01
N VAL A 413 5.88 6.71 -16.64
CA VAL A 413 5.18 6.63 -17.93
C VAL A 413 6.17 7.02 -19.01
N LEU A 414 6.44 6.09 -19.91
CA LEU A 414 7.41 6.24 -20.98
C LEU A 414 6.69 6.34 -22.31
N TYR A 415 7.13 7.29 -23.15
CA TYR A 415 6.80 7.35 -24.57
C TYR A 415 7.91 6.70 -25.37
N VAL A 416 7.59 5.72 -26.19
CA VAL A 416 8.54 4.88 -26.91
C VAL A 416 8.48 5.17 -28.42
N GLU A 417 9.58 5.69 -29.00
CA GLU A 417 9.70 6.06 -30.43
C GLU A 417 10.14 4.90 -31.31
#